data_efa4e8c2cab2c19498a0bdeee92ed413
#
_entry.id   efa4e8c2cab2c19498a0bdeee92ed413
#
_cell.length_a   1.000
_cell.length_b   1.000
_cell.length_c   1.000
_cell.angle_alpha   90.00
_cell.angle_beta   90.00
_cell.angle_gamma   90.00
#
_symmetry.space_group_name_H-M   'P 1'
#
loop_
_entity.id
_entity.type
_entity.pdbx_description
1 polymer ?
#
loop_
_entity_poly.entity_id
_entity_poly.type
_entity_poly.pdbx_seq_one_letter_code
_entity_poly.pdbx_strand_id
1 'polypeptide(L)'
;MRHYAEPIDVCPGVVGGIEGPAQFVWRYRLYLVRDVLGFWVESSGWWRTGDTGSGERQVWRVEAGRGRLASRVIADLALNPVAEQWLLLRTYD
;
A
#
# COMPACT_ATOMS: atom_id res chain seq x y z
N MET A 1 -11.57 8.47 7.41
CA MET A 1 -10.74 7.30 7.15
C MET A 1 -11.60 6.10 6.83
N ARG A 2 -11.26 5.39 5.78
CA ARG A 2 -11.99 4.20 5.40
C ARG A 2 -11.06 3.01 5.39
N HIS A 3 -11.55 1.87 5.88
CA HIS A 3 -10.76 0.64 5.98
C HIS A 3 -11.19 -0.34 4.90
N TYR A 4 -10.21 -0.95 4.23
CA TYR A 4 -10.51 -1.87 3.16
C TYR A 4 -9.85 -3.23 3.34
N ALA A 5 -8.59 -3.38 3.22
CA ALA A 5 -7.87 -4.65 3.17
C ALA A 5 -8.13 -5.40 1.85
N GLU A 6 -8.06 -4.68 0.75
CA GLU A 6 -8.31 -5.26 -0.57
C GLU A 6 -7.02 -5.53 -1.30
N PRO A 7 -6.91 -6.64 -2.01
CA PRO A 7 -5.72 -6.93 -2.80
C PRO A 7 -5.53 -5.92 -3.91
N ILE A 8 -4.29 -5.54 -4.16
CA ILE A 8 -3.96 -4.63 -5.25
C ILE A 8 -2.72 -5.14 -5.96
N ASP A 9 -2.54 -4.67 -7.18
CA ASP A 9 -1.33 -4.94 -7.93
C ASP A 9 -0.44 -3.72 -7.82
N VAL A 10 0.79 -3.91 -7.41
CA VAL A 10 1.72 -2.81 -7.18
C VAL A 10 2.93 -2.96 -8.08
N CYS A 11 3.32 -1.87 -8.69
CA CYS A 11 4.56 -1.80 -9.44
C CYS A 11 5.54 -1.02 -8.58
N PRO A 12 6.60 -1.64 -8.09
CA PRO A 12 7.54 -0.95 -7.22
C PRO A 12 8.46 -0.05 -8.03
N GLY A 13 9.06 0.90 -7.36
CA GLY A 13 9.98 1.82 -7.98
C GLY A 13 10.55 2.77 -6.95
N VAL A 14 11.04 3.91 -7.42
CA VAL A 14 11.61 4.91 -6.54
C VAL A 14 10.79 6.18 -6.66
N VAL A 15 10.30 6.68 -5.54
CA VAL A 15 9.52 7.88 -5.48
C VAL A 15 10.18 8.81 -4.47
N GLY A 16 10.63 9.98 -4.94
CA GLY A 16 11.31 10.91 -4.04
C GLY A 16 12.56 10.34 -3.40
N GLY A 17 13.25 9.45 -4.11
CA GLY A 17 14.46 8.83 -3.57
C GLY A 17 14.20 7.66 -2.65
N ILE A 18 12.95 7.25 -2.47
CA ILE A 18 12.58 6.17 -1.56
C ILE A 18 12.05 5.01 -2.38
N GLU A 19 12.58 3.82 -2.12
CA GLU A 19 12.09 2.62 -2.77
C GLU A 19 10.78 2.21 -2.14
N GLY A 20 9.82 1.85 -2.96
CA GLY A 20 8.52 1.41 -2.47
C GLY A 20 7.53 1.34 -3.61
N PRO A 21 6.24 1.39 -3.30
CA PRO A 21 5.23 1.34 -4.35
C PRO A 21 5.26 2.63 -5.17
N ALA A 22 5.40 2.48 -6.48
CA ALA A 22 5.43 3.63 -7.39
C ALA A 22 4.11 3.81 -8.10
N GLN A 23 3.39 2.72 -8.34
CA GLN A 23 2.04 2.81 -8.88
C GLN A 23 1.29 1.55 -8.49
N PHE A 24 -0.03 1.63 -8.47
CA PHE A 24 -0.84 0.48 -8.11
C PHE A 24 -2.19 0.55 -8.82
N VAL A 25 -2.80 -0.63 -8.98
CA VAL A 25 -4.14 -0.74 -9.54
C VAL A 25 -5.08 -1.14 -8.42
N TRP A 26 -6.12 -0.33 -8.22
CA TRP A 26 -7.13 -0.58 -7.21
C TRP A 26 -8.50 -0.37 -7.86
N ARG A 27 -9.33 -1.39 -7.82
CA ARG A 27 -10.67 -1.33 -8.39
C ARG A 27 -10.64 -0.92 -9.84
N TYR A 28 -9.72 -1.57 -10.59
CA TYR A 28 -9.58 -1.37 -12.03
C TYR A 28 -9.09 0.02 -12.42
N ARG A 29 -8.51 0.77 -11.49
CA ARG A 29 -7.99 2.09 -11.79
C ARG A 29 -6.54 2.19 -11.40
N LEU A 30 -5.76 2.81 -12.24
CA LEU A 30 -4.34 3.00 -11.99
C LEU A 30 -4.11 4.27 -11.21
N TYR A 31 -3.32 4.15 -10.14
CA TYR A 31 -2.92 5.28 -9.33
C TYR A 31 -1.41 5.41 -9.37
N LEU A 32 -0.93 6.64 -9.52
CA LEU A 32 0.49 6.93 -9.51
C LEU A 32 0.85 7.52 -8.17
N VAL A 33 1.84 6.92 -7.51
CA VAL A 33 2.29 7.40 -6.22
C VAL A 33 3.14 8.63 -6.44
N ARG A 34 2.75 9.74 -5.81
CA ARG A 34 3.45 10.99 -5.97
C ARG A 34 4.40 11.25 -4.84
N ASP A 35 4.12 10.72 -3.68
CA ASP A 35 4.95 10.96 -2.51
C ASP A 35 4.77 9.82 -1.53
N VAL A 36 5.83 9.49 -0.81
CA VAL A 36 5.77 8.52 0.27
C VAL A 36 5.80 9.29 1.57
N LEU A 37 4.71 9.24 2.31
CA LEU A 37 4.56 10.03 3.52
C LEU A 37 5.06 9.32 4.76
N GLY A 38 5.14 8.00 4.72
CA GLY A 38 5.62 7.24 5.87
C GLY A 38 5.79 5.78 5.54
N PHE A 39 6.57 5.11 6.39
CA PHE A 39 6.80 3.68 6.27
C PHE A 39 6.97 3.12 7.67
N TRP A 40 6.32 1.98 7.94
CA TRP A 40 6.48 1.31 9.22
C TRP A 40 6.11 -0.16 9.07
N VAL A 41 6.33 -0.92 10.13
CA VAL A 41 6.00 -2.34 10.17
C VAL A 41 4.88 -2.52 11.20
N GLU A 42 3.84 -3.24 10.80
CA GLU A 42 2.74 -3.56 11.71
C GLU A 42 2.69 -5.05 11.94
N SER A 43 2.28 -5.43 13.15
CA SER A 43 1.95 -6.81 13.44
C SER A 43 0.44 -6.92 13.49
N SER A 44 -0.10 -7.97 12.90
CA SER A 44 -1.53 -8.13 12.85
C SER A 44 -1.91 -9.53 13.28
N GLY A 45 -2.86 -9.63 14.17
CA GLY A 45 -3.28 -10.92 14.68
C GLY A 45 -3.86 -11.82 13.62
N TRP A 46 -4.64 -11.30 12.71
CA TRP A 46 -5.26 -12.14 11.69
C TRP A 46 -4.24 -12.68 10.70
N TRP A 47 -3.11 -12.05 10.63
CA TRP A 47 -2.10 -12.40 9.71
C TRP A 47 -1.37 -13.61 10.13
N ARG A 48 -1.47 -13.99 11.38
CA ARG A 48 -0.73 -15.10 11.82
C ARG A 48 -1.42 -16.37 11.76
N THR A 49 -2.67 -16.34 11.41
CA THR A 49 -3.29 -17.57 11.40
C THR A 49 -2.76 -18.30 10.40
N GLY A 50 -2.17 -18.84 10.17
CA GLY A 50 -1.76 -19.58 9.18
C GLY A 50 -0.46 -19.80 9.18
N ASP A 51 0.27 -19.45 9.67
CA ASP A 51 1.36 -19.79 9.67
C ASP A 51 2.45 -19.22 9.62
N THR A 52 2.85 -18.74 9.26
CA THR A 52 3.89 -18.42 9.01
C THR A 52 4.49 -17.52 9.55
N GLY A 53 4.56 -17.31 10.23
CA GLY A 53 5.24 -16.61 10.52
C GLY A 53 5.25 -15.43 11.24
N SER A 54 5.90 -14.51 10.95
CA SER A 54 6.09 -13.38 11.76
C SER A 54 4.85 -12.63 12.03
N GLY A 55 3.90 -12.70 11.18
CA GLY A 55 2.72 -11.87 11.32
C GLY A 55 2.98 -10.42 11.07
N GLU A 56 4.08 -10.09 10.45
CA GLU A 56 4.45 -8.70 10.20
C GLU A 56 4.18 -8.33 8.78
N ARG A 57 3.86 -7.06 8.56
CA ARG A 57 3.70 -6.53 7.23
C ARG A 57 4.32 -5.15 7.17
N GLN A 58 4.80 -4.80 6.00
CA GLN A 58 5.39 -3.49 5.77
C GLN A 58 4.30 -2.58 5.23
N VAL A 59 4.21 -1.37 5.75
CA VAL A 59 3.16 -0.43 5.37
C VAL A 59 3.79 0.85 4.88
N TRP A 60 3.35 1.31 3.70
CA TRP A 60 3.73 2.60 3.16
C TRP A 60 2.50 3.48 3.13
N ARG A 61 2.61 4.67 3.71
CA ARG A 61 1.57 5.70 3.54
C ARG A 61 1.97 6.55 2.37
N VAL A 62 1.14 6.61 1.36
CA VAL A 62 1.48 7.30 0.12
C VAL A 62 0.40 8.30 -0.25
N GLU A 63 0.82 9.33 -0.98
CA GLU A 63 -0.11 10.22 -1.65
C GLU A 63 -0.11 9.81 -3.12
N ALA A 64 -1.26 9.51 -3.66
CA ALA A 64 -1.38 9.00 -5.01
C ALA A 64 -2.49 9.72 -5.75
N GLY A 65 -2.41 9.71 -7.07
CA GLY A 65 -3.42 10.35 -7.90
C GLY A 65 -3.71 9.55 -9.13
N ARG A 66 -4.85 9.84 -9.76
CA ARG A 66 -5.25 9.17 -10.98
C ARG A 66 -4.92 10.06 -12.13
N GLY A 67 -3.93 9.69 -12.90
CA GLY A 67 -3.55 10.42 -14.09
C GLY A 67 -3.07 11.82 -13.76
N ARG A 68 -3.38 12.74 -14.66
CA ARG A 68 -2.93 14.10 -14.50
C ARG A 68 -3.81 14.96 -13.66
N LEU A 69 -5.00 14.50 -13.37
CA LEU A 69 -5.94 15.31 -12.64
C LEU A 69 -5.52 15.42 -11.20
N ALA A 70 -6.00 16.45 -10.56
CA ALA A 70 -5.58 16.77 -9.25
C ALA A 70 -6.19 15.93 -8.17
N SER A 71 -6.99 14.96 -8.53
CA SER A 71 -7.60 14.11 -7.55
C SER A 71 -6.53 13.30 -6.84
N ARG A 72 -6.39 13.47 -5.55
CA ARG A 72 -5.38 12.79 -4.77
C ARG A 72 -6.01 12.05 -3.62
N VAL A 73 -5.40 10.93 -3.28
CA VAL A 73 -5.83 10.15 -2.14
C VAL A 73 -4.60 9.78 -1.33
N ILE A 74 -4.76 9.78 -0.03
CA ILE A 74 -3.71 9.28 0.87
C ILE A 74 -4.15 7.89 1.27
N ALA A 75 -3.28 6.92 1.07
CA ALA A 75 -3.60 5.52 1.30
C ALA A 75 -2.46 4.82 1.99
N ASP A 76 -2.80 3.80 2.77
CA ASP A 76 -1.80 2.93 3.38
C ASP A 76 -1.80 1.63 2.59
N LEU A 77 -0.66 1.29 2.03
CA LEU A 77 -0.46 0.08 1.23
C LEU A 77 0.44 -0.86 2.00
N ALA A 78 0.03 -2.10 2.13
CA ALA A 78 0.77 -3.06 2.93
C ALA A 78 1.29 -4.19 2.08
N LEU A 79 2.52 -4.61 2.37
CA LEU A 79 3.13 -5.75 1.73
C LEU A 79 3.36 -6.84 2.77
N ASN A 80 2.85 -8.03 2.47
CA ASN A 80 3.21 -9.20 3.24
C ASN A 80 4.44 -9.79 2.55
N PRO A 81 5.62 -9.69 3.17
CA PRO A 81 6.83 -10.11 2.47
C PRO A 81 6.91 -11.61 2.25
N VAL A 82 6.23 -12.40 3.06
CA VAL A 82 6.26 -13.83 2.89
C VAL A 82 5.40 -14.24 1.71
N ALA A 83 4.19 -13.73 1.63
CA ALA A 83 3.29 -14.06 0.54
C ALA A 83 3.52 -13.19 -0.70
N GLU A 84 4.32 -12.15 -0.57
CA GLU A 84 4.57 -11.21 -1.65
C GLU A 84 3.25 -10.64 -2.17
N GLN A 85 2.34 -10.33 -1.25
CA GLN A 85 1.03 -9.85 -1.62
C GLN A 85 0.82 -8.46 -1.06
N TRP A 86 0.28 -7.58 -1.89
CA TRP A 86 -0.02 -6.22 -1.49
C TRP A 86 -1.50 -6.06 -1.21
N LEU A 87 -1.80 -5.26 -0.20
CA LEU A 87 -3.18 -4.90 0.14
C LEU A 87 -3.29 -3.40 0.29
N LEU A 88 -4.41 -2.85 -0.12
CA LEU A 88 -4.75 -1.49 0.23
C LEU A 88 -5.50 -1.58 1.54
N LEU A 89 -4.94 -1.02 2.61
CA LEU A 89 -5.52 -1.16 3.94
C LEU A 89 -6.57 -0.11 4.21
N ARG A 90 -6.29 1.14 3.92
CA ARG A 90 -7.19 2.23 4.28
C ARG A 90 -6.85 3.46 3.46
N THR A 91 -7.82 4.34 3.36
CA THR A 91 -7.62 5.63 2.72
C THR A 91 -8.01 6.72 3.69
N TYR A 92 -7.43 7.90 3.47
CA TYR A 92 -7.71 9.05 4.30
C TYR A 92 -8.33 10.11 3.40
N ASP A 93 -9.59 10.39 3.61
CA ASP A 93 -10.30 11.34 2.77
C ASP A 93 -10.33 12.73 3.38
#